data_2d0914ef1341917462def51c97303198
#
_entry.id   2d0914ef1341917462def51c97303198
#
_cell.length_a   1.000
_cell.length_b   1.000
_cell.length_c   1.000
_cell.angle_alpha   90.00
_cell.angle_beta   90.00
_cell.angle_gamma   90.00
#
_symmetry.space_group_name_H-M   'P 1'
#
loop_
_entity.id
_entity.type
_entity.pdbx_description
1 polymer ?
#
loop_
_entity_poly.entity_id
_entity_poly.type
_entity_poly.pdbx_seq_one_letter_code
_entity_poly.pdbx_strand_id
1 'polypeptide(L)'
;GLVEGILVGDTETIQGVCKENGYDESCFKIVHEPNDVRGAETAVEMIRNGEADVIMKGLVSTDKYMRAILNKERGLVAPNAILSHVTVMECSSYHKLLTVSDVAVIPCPDLNQKISMIKYVTITARALGVEKPKVAMIAPTEQVLPKVQSTVDAAILSKMGERGQIPGCIIEEIGRASCRERV
;
A
#
# COMPACT_ATOMS: atom_id res chain seq x y z
N GLY A 1 -9.68 -22.68 3.05
CA GLY A 1 -9.14 -21.60 2.19
C GLY A 1 -8.16 -20.73 2.95
N LEU A 2 -7.47 -19.83 2.25
CA LEU A 2 -6.55 -18.87 2.87
C LEU A 2 -7.29 -17.69 3.50
N VAL A 3 -8.48 -17.38 3.00
CA VAL A 3 -9.31 -16.26 3.44
C VAL A 3 -10.79 -16.65 3.41
N GLU A 4 -11.61 -15.99 4.22
CA GLU A 4 -13.06 -16.02 4.13
C GLU A 4 -13.51 -14.79 3.34
N GLY A 5 -14.32 -15.01 2.29
CA GLY A 5 -14.77 -13.94 1.40
C GLY A 5 -16.10 -13.35 1.85
N ILE A 6 -16.14 -12.02 1.99
CA ILE A 6 -17.38 -11.26 2.16
C ILE A 6 -17.57 -10.39 0.92
N LEU A 7 -18.66 -10.61 0.20
CA LEU A 7 -18.98 -9.86 -1.02
C LEU A 7 -20.04 -8.82 -0.71
N VAL A 8 -19.71 -7.55 -0.91
CA VAL A 8 -20.63 -6.43 -0.71
C VAL A 8 -21.06 -5.90 -2.08
N GLY A 9 -22.33 -5.98 -2.39
CA GLY A 9 -22.87 -5.57 -3.68
C GLY A 9 -24.30 -6.04 -3.94
N ASP A 10 -24.72 -5.93 -5.18
CA ASP A 10 -26.02 -6.43 -5.61
C ASP A 10 -26.04 -7.97 -5.63
N THR A 11 -26.92 -8.57 -4.84
CA THR A 11 -26.97 -10.02 -4.65
C THR A 11 -27.21 -10.77 -5.94
N GLU A 12 -28.14 -10.30 -6.78
CA GLU A 12 -28.49 -11.01 -8.03
C GLU A 12 -27.30 -10.98 -9.00
N THR A 13 -26.62 -9.83 -9.08
CA THR A 13 -25.41 -9.68 -9.88
C THR A 13 -24.29 -10.59 -9.38
N ILE A 14 -24.06 -10.65 -8.06
CA ILE A 14 -23.03 -11.54 -7.45
C ILE A 14 -23.33 -12.99 -7.75
N GLN A 15 -24.58 -13.42 -7.56
CA GLN A 15 -25.02 -14.80 -7.85
C GLN A 15 -24.86 -15.16 -9.33
N GLY A 16 -25.22 -14.22 -10.23
CA GLY A 16 -25.01 -14.37 -11.67
C GLY A 16 -23.53 -14.61 -12.02
N VAL A 17 -22.63 -13.78 -11.49
CA VAL A 17 -21.18 -13.91 -11.70
C VAL A 17 -20.63 -15.22 -11.13
N CYS A 18 -21.07 -15.63 -9.93
CA CYS A 18 -20.67 -16.91 -9.34
C CYS A 18 -21.08 -18.09 -10.27
N LYS A 19 -22.32 -18.09 -10.74
CA LYS A 19 -22.84 -19.12 -11.62
C LYS A 19 -22.10 -19.18 -12.96
N GLU A 20 -21.85 -18.04 -13.58
CA GLU A 20 -21.12 -17.95 -14.86
C GLU A 20 -19.69 -18.47 -14.76
N ASN A 21 -19.05 -18.30 -13.62
CA ASN A 21 -17.66 -18.72 -13.39
C ASN A 21 -17.53 -20.04 -12.62
N GLY A 22 -18.63 -20.72 -12.33
CA GLY A 22 -18.63 -22.03 -11.66
C GLY A 22 -18.23 -21.98 -10.18
N TYR A 23 -18.42 -20.85 -9.51
CA TYR A 23 -18.21 -20.72 -8.07
C TYR A 23 -19.51 -21.06 -7.30
N ASP A 24 -19.36 -21.77 -6.19
CA ASP A 24 -20.44 -21.97 -5.24
C ASP A 24 -20.63 -20.70 -4.39
N GLU A 25 -21.77 -20.05 -4.53
CA GLU A 25 -22.11 -18.85 -3.79
C GLU A 25 -22.16 -19.06 -2.27
N SER A 26 -22.42 -20.28 -1.82
CA SER A 26 -22.45 -20.63 -0.40
C SER A 26 -21.08 -20.50 0.29
N CYS A 27 -19.99 -20.41 -0.49
CA CYS A 27 -18.64 -20.16 0.02
C CYS A 27 -18.41 -18.71 0.46
N PHE A 28 -19.35 -17.79 0.19
CA PHE A 28 -19.21 -16.38 0.47
C PHE A 28 -20.33 -15.87 1.39
N LYS A 29 -19.98 -14.97 2.29
CA LYS A 29 -20.99 -14.14 2.97
C LYS A 29 -21.37 -12.99 2.04
N ILE A 30 -22.62 -12.92 1.60
CA ILE A 30 -23.09 -11.84 0.73
C ILE A 30 -23.80 -10.79 1.57
N VAL A 31 -23.38 -9.53 1.43
CA VAL A 31 -24.02 -8.35 2.01
C VAL A 31 -24.65 -7.56 0.87
N HIS A 32 -25.99 -7.54 0.82
CA HIS A 32 -26.72 -6.87 -0.25
C HIS A 32 -26.64 -5.35 -0.12
N GLU A 33 -25.99 -4.71 -1.07
CA GLU A 33 -25.97 -3.26 -1.25
C GLU A 33 -25.77 -2.92 -2.74
N PRO A 34 -26.85 -2.63 -3.47
CA PRO A 34 -26.79 -2.40 -4.93
C PRO A 34 -26.18 -1.05 -5.32
N ASN A 35 -26.02 -0.13 -4.36
CA ASN A 35 -25.43 1.17 -4.62
C ASN A 35 -23.92 1.13 -4.36
N ASP A 36 -23.11 1.37 -5.38
CA ASP A 36 -21.63 1.33 -5.31
C ASP A 36 -21.02 2.21 -4.21
N VAL A 37 -21.59 3.41 -3.97
CA VAL A 37 -21.06 4.32 -2.94
C VAL A 37 -21.32 3.74 -1.56
N ARG A 38 -22.57 3.31 -1.32
CA ARG A 38 -22.96 2.67 -0.06
C ARG A 38 -22.22 1.35 0.14
N GLY A 39 -22.04 0.56 -0.92
CA GLY A 39 -21.28 -0.69 -0.86
C GLY A 39 -19.83 -0.45 -0.39
N ALA A 40 -19.17 0.58 -0.91
CA ALA A 40 -17.84 0.96 -0.45
C ALA A 40 -17.84 1.45 1.02
N GLU A 41 -18.84 2.23 1.42
CA GLU A 41 -19.01 2.70 2.81
C GLU A 41 -19.29 1.54 3.77
N THR A 42 -20.17 0.61 3.40
CA THR A 42 -20.48 -0.60 4.18
C THR A 42 -19.23 -1.47 4.37
N ALA A 43 -18.46 -1.70 3.31
CA ALA A 43 -17.22 -2.47 3.41
C ALA A 43 -16.19 -1.80 4.35
N VAL A 44 -16.06 -0.48 4.29
CA VAL A 44 -15.22 0.30 5.22
C VAL A 44 -15.71 0.18 6.66
N GLU A 45 -17.03 0.25 6.88
CA GLU A 45 -17.62 0.10 8.21
C GLU A 45 -17.38 -1.30 8.80
N MET A 46 -17.47 -2.35 8.00
CA MET A 46 -17.16 -3.72 8.42
C MET A 46 -15.71 -3.87 8.89
N ILE A 47 -14.76 -3.25 8.20
CA ILE A 47 -13.36 -3.20 8.66
C ILE A 47 -13.25 -2.47 10.01
N ARG A 48 -13.91 -1.34 10.17
CA ARG A 48 -13.87 -0.57 11.43
C ARG A 48 -14.47 -1.32 12.61
N ASN A 49 -15.49 -2.11 12.35
CA ASN A 49 -16.16 -2.92 13.37
C ASN A 49 -15.41 -4.22 13.69
N GLY A 50 -14.33 -4.53 12.98
CA GLY A 50 -13.56 -5.78 13.14
C GLY A 50 -14.28 -7.00 12.56
N GLU A 51 -15.22 -6.79 11.63
CA GLU A 51 -15.92 -7.86 10.92
C GLU A 51 -15.12 -8.40 9.73
N ALA A 52 -14.09 -7.67 9.29
CA ALA A 52 -13.15 -8.06 8.26
C ALA A 52 -11.78 -7.40 8.49
N ASP A 53 -10.72 -8.05 8.01
CA ASP A 53 -9.33 -7.60 8.20
C ASP A 53 -8.76 -6.89 6.97
N VAL A 54 -9.30 -7.19 5.79
CA VAL A 54 -8.80 -6.68 4.50
C VAL A 54 -9.97 -6.22 3.65
N ILE A 55 -9.83 -5.07 3.00
CA ILE A 55 -10.78 -4.58 2.01
C ILE A 55 -10.16 -4.67 0.61
N MET A 56 -10.89 -5.29 -0.31
CA MET A 56 -10.47 -5.42 -1.70
C MET A 56 -11.48 -4.74 -2.63
N LYS A 57 -10.99 -3.92 -3.55
CA LYS A 57 -11.82 -3.28 -4.56
C LYS A 57 -12.16 -4.26 -5.68
N GLY A 58 -13.45 -4.39 -6.00
CA GLY A 58 -13.95 -5.03 -7.21
C GLY A 58 -14.20 -4.02 -8.34
N LEU A 59 -15.41 -4.05 -8.93
CA LEU A 59 -15.79 -3.18 -10.05
C LEU A 59 -16.08 -1.72 -9.66
N VAL A 60 -16.27 -1.42 -8.37
CA VAL A 60 -16.48 -0.06 -7.91
C VAL A 60 -15.36 0.87 -8.40
N SER A 61 -15.68 2.11 -8.81
CA SER A 61 -14.67 3.05 -9.28
C SER A 61 -13.68 3.42 -8.18
N THR A 62 -12.42 3.68 -8.56
CA THR A 62 -11.36 4.05 -7.62
C THR A 62 -11.73 5.30 -6.81
N ASP A 63 -12.41 6.27 -7.42
CA ASP A 63 -12.87 7.49 -6.75
C ASP A 63 -13.84 7.18 -5.59
N LYS A 64 -14.88 6.38 -5.83
CA LYS A 64 -15.85 5.99 -4.81
C LYS A 64 -15.19 5.20 -3.67
N TYR A 65 -14.35 4.25 -4.02
CA TYR A 65 -13.58 3.43 -3.08
C TYR A 65 -12.66 4.30 -2.19
N MET A 66 -11.89 5.20 -2.81
CA MET A 66 -10.98 6.07 -2.08
C MET A 66 -11.71 7.09 -1.21
N ARG A 67 -12.86 7.61 -1.64
CA ARG A 67 -13.69 8.50 -0.81
C ARG A 67 -14.18 7.81 0.45
N ALA A 68 -14.59 6.56 0.38
CA ALA A 68 -15.00 5.80 1.56
C ALA A 68 -13.83 5.61 2.54
N ILE A 69 -12.65 5.22 2.04
CA ILE A 69 -11.44 5.01 2.87
C ILE A 69 -10.95 6.31 3.51
N LEU A 70 -10.96 7.42 2.74
CA LEU A 70 -10.45 8.73 3.17
C LEU A 70 -11.47 9.57 3.94
N ASN A 71 -12.68 9.07 4.17
CA ASN A 71 -13.69 9.80 4.94
C ASN A 71 -13.15 10.10 6.34
N LYS A 72 -13.19 11.39 6.74
CA LYS A 72 -12.58 11.84 8.01
C LYS A 72 -13.25 11.28 9.26
N GLU A 73 -14.54 10.98 9.18
CA GLU A 73 -15.34 10.51 10.33
C GLU A 73 -15.48 8.99 10.34
N ARG A 74 -15.68 8.39 9.16
CA ARG A 74 -16.02 6.97 8.99
C ARG A 74 -15.01 6.15 8.21
N GLY A 75 -13.94 6.79 7.69
CA GLY A 75 -12.91 6.11 6.91
C GLY A 75 -11.92 5.30 7.75
N LEU A 76 -10.90 4.77 7.09
CA LEU A 76 -9.88 3.91 7.70
C LEU A 76 -8.59 4.65 8.05
N VAL A 77 -8.40 5.85 7.53
CA VAL A 77 -7.17 6.61 7.72
C VAL A 77 -7.25 7.36 9.06
N ALA A 78 -6.33 7.04 9.97
CA ALA A 78 -6.24 7.73 11.25
C ALA A 78 -5.93 9.23 11.08
N PRO A 79 -6.33 10.09 12.02
CA PRO A 79 -5.99 11.51 11.99
C PRO A 79 -4.48 11.71 11.84
N ASN A 80 -4.08 12.58 10.91
CA ASN A 80 -2.68 12.89 10.58
C ASN A 80 -1.86 11.73 10.00
N ALA A 81 -2.47 10.58 9.71
CA ALA A 81 -1.81 9.51 8.97
C ALA A 81 -1.72 9.85 7.48
N ILE A 82 -0.67 9.36 6.85
CA ILE A 82 -0.42 9.53 5.42
C ILE A 82 -0.82 8.23 4.72
N LEU A 83 -1.75 8.32 3.77
CA LEU A 83 -2.07 7.20 2.90
C LEU A 83 -1.01 7.11 1.81
N SER A 84 -0.40 5.94 1.65
CA SER A 84 0.59 5.66 0.62
C SER A 84 0.38 4.25 0.06
N HIS A 85 0.87 4.01 -1.13
CA HIS A 85 0.79 2.73 -1.81
C HIS A 85 2.11 1.96 -1.67
N VAL A 86 2.04 0.71 -1.22
CA VAL A 86 3.18 -0.22 -1.20
C VAL A 86 2.89 -1.38 -2.13
N THR A 87 3.79 -1.61 -3.08
CA THR A 87 3.73 -2.74 -4.00
C THR A 87 4.81 -3.76 -3.64
N VAL A 88 4.42 -5.03 -3.61
CA VAL A 88 5.36 -6.16 -3.55
C VAL A 88 5.50 -6.72 -4.95
N MET A 89 6.73 -6.81 -5.44
CA MET A 89 7.05 -7.24 -6.79
C MET A 89 7.96 -8.46 -6.76
N GLU A 90 7.68 -9.42 -7.63
CA GLU A 90 8.60 -10.49 -8.01
C GLU A 90 9.20 -10.15 -9.37
N CYS A 91 10.51 -10.28 -9.50
CA CYS A 91 11.23 -10.01 -10.74
C CYS A 91 12.14 -11.21 -11.07
N SER A 92 12.03 -11.74 -12.28
CA SER A 92 12.82 -12.91 -12.71
C SER A 92 14.34 -12.69 -12.70
N SER A 93 14.78 -11.43 -12.81
CA SER A 93 16.18 -11.03 -12.77
C SER A 93 16.70 -10.75 -11.34
N TYR A 94 15.85 -10.84 -10.33
CA TYR A 94 16.22 -10.56 -8.95
C TYR A 94 15.69 -11.65 -8.00
N HIS A 95 16.55 -12.15 -7.15
CA HIS A 95 16.30 -13.37 -6.34
C HIS A 95 15.41 -13.18 -5.10
N LYS A 96 14.97 -11.96 -4.84
CA LYS A 96 14.13 -11.60 -3.68
C LYS A 96 12.89 -10.81 -4.11
N LEU A 97 11.87 -10.81 -3.27
CA LEU A 97 10.77 -9.87 -3.42
C LEU A 97 11.23 -8.44 -3.16
N LEU A 98 10.77 -7.52 -3.99
CA LEU A 98 11.01 -6.09 -3.86
C LEU A 98 9.74 -5.40 -3.33
N THR A 99 9.91 -4.52 -2.35
CA THR A 99 8.84 -3.63 -1.91
C THR A 99 9.12 -2.22 -2.43
N VAL A 100 8.16 -1.62 -3.10
CA VAL A 100 8.29 -0.30 -3.74
C VAL A 100 7.17 0.62 -3.27
N SER A 101 7.47 1.88 -3.01
CA SER A 101 6.53 2.95 -2.61
C SER A 101 7.07 4.32 -3.06
N ASP A 102 6.25 5.30 -3.45
CA ASP A 102 4.84 5.23 -3.79
C ASP A 102 4.69 5.15 -5.29
N VAL A 103 3.79 4.31 -5.79
CA VAL A 103 3.63 4.14 -7.25
C VAL A 103 2.26 4.61 -7.76
N ALA A 104 1.36 5.07 -6.88
CA ALA A 104 -0.01 5.33 -7.29
C ALA A 104 -0.76 6.46 -6.55
N VAL A 105 -0.33 6.89 -5.37
CA VAL A 105 -1.12 7.80 -4.51
C VAL A 105 -0.47 9.16 -4.36
N ILE A 106 0.84 9.24 -4.12
CA ILE A 106 1.55 10.50 -3.85
C ILE A 106 2.55 10.79 -4.98
N PRO A 107 2.22 11.68 -5.93
CA PRO A 107 3.09 11.94 -7.09
C PRO A 107 4.40 12.62 -6.72
N CYS A 108 4.37 13.56 -5.77
CA CYS A 108 5.52 14.36 -5.36
C CYS A 108 5.58 14.41 -3.82
N PRO A 109 6.07 13.35 -3.16
CA PRO A 109 6.08 13.29 -1.71
C PRO A 109 7.08 14.28 -1.10
N ASP A 110 6.65 14.98 -0.06
CA ASP A 110 7.54 15.76 0.80
C ASP A 110 8.37 14.87 1.73
N LEU A 111 9.26 15.46 2.53
CA LEU A 111 10.16 14.71 3.43
C LEU A 111 9.39 13.89 4.48
N ASN A 112 8.30 14.44 5.05
CA ASN A 112 7.50 13.74 6.06
C ASN A 112 6.72 12.57 5.45
N GLN A 113 6.20 12.75 4.24
CA GLN A 113 5.57 11.69 3.47
C GLN A 113 6.56 10.57 3.15
N LYS A 114 7.79 10.90 2.74
CA LYS A 114 8.86 9.91 2.51
C LYS A 114 9.23 9.15 3.77
N ILE A 115 9.29 9.79 4.94
CA ILE A 115 9.49 9.10 6.22
C ILE A 115 8.38 8.07 6.47
N SER A 116 7.13 8.43 6.20
CA SER A 116 6.00 7.50 6.35
C SER A 116 6.07 6.35 5.35
N MET A 117 6.41 6.63 4.09
CA MET A 117 6.62 5.62 3.06
C MET A 117 7.71 4.62 3.45
N ILE A 118 8.86 5.09 3.98
CA ILE A 118 9.93 4.23 4.49
C ILE A 118 9.42 3.30 5.60
N LYS A 119 8.62 3.81 6.53
CA LYS A 119 8.01 2.99 7.59
C LYS A 119 7.09 1.90 7.00
N TYR A 120 6.29 2.24 6.01
CA TYR A 120 5.34 1.30 5.40
C TYR A 120 6.05 0.20 4.61
N VAL A 121 7.04 0.53 3.77
CA VAL A 121 7.82 -0.51 3.07
C VAL A 121 8.62 -1.37 4.05
N THR A 122 9.09 -0.79 5.16
CA THR A 122 9.78 -1.53 6.23
C THR A 122 8.86 -2.54 6.90
N ILE A 123 7.63 -2.13 7.26
CA ILE A 123 6.62 -3.02 7.86
C ILE A 123 6.30 -4.16 6.88
N THR A 124 6.06 -3.84 5.61
CA THR A 124 5.74 -4.83 4.58
C THR A 124 6.88 -5.82 4.37
N ALA A 125 8.13 -5.34 4.24
CA ALA A 125 9.30 -6.20 4.07
C ALA A 125 9.52 -7.12 5.29
N ARG A 126 9.28 -6.63 6.50
CA ARG A 126 9.37 -7.44 7.71
C ARG A 126 8.28 -8.51 7.80
N ALA A 127 7.06 -8.20 7.36
CA ALA A 127 5.98 -9.18 7.25
C ALA A 127 6.31 -10.29 6.23
N LEU A 128 7.15 -9.99 5.24
CA LEU A 128 7.67 -10.96 4.27
C LEU A 128 8.93 -11.71 4.76
N GLY A 129 9.30 -11.56 6.03
CA GLY A 129 10.40 -12.30 6.65
C GLY A 129 11.78 -11.61 6.59
N VAL A 130 11.87 -10.36 6.13
CA VAL A 130 13.12 -9.60 6.13
C VAL A 130 13.28 -8.86 7.44
N GLU A 131 14.08 -9.35 8.37
CA GLU A 131 14.24 -8.78 9.72
C GLU A 131 14.74 -7.33 9.70
N LYS A 132 15.74 -7.04 8.86
CA LYS A 132 16.36 -5.71 8.75
C LYS A 132 16.44 -5.28 7.28
N PRO A 133 15.34 -4.78 6.70
CA PRO A 133 15.31 -4.39 5.30
C PRO A 133 16.24 -3.22 5.00
N LYS A 134 16.82 -3.26 3.82
CA LYS A 134 17.57 -2.14 3.24
C LYS A 134 16.63 -1.33 2.36
N VAL A 135 16.60 -0.03 2.57
CA VAL A 135 15.76 0.92 1.82
C VAL A 135 16.65 1.82 0.98
N ALA A 136 16.52 1.71 -0.33
CA ALA A 136 17.20 2.61 -1.25
C ALA A 136 16.27 3.76 -1.66
N MET A 137 16.75 4.99 -1.51
CA MET A 137 16.06 6.18 -1.96
C MET A 137 16.38 6.40 -3.44
N ILE A 138 15.39 6.26 -4.32
CA ILE A 138 15.60 6.38 -5.78
C ILE A 138 15.65 7.85 -6.17
N ALA A 139 16.70 8.23 -6.91
CA ALA A 139 16.90 9.57 -7.45
C ALA A 139 17.49 9.49 -8.87
N PRO A 140 17.45 10.57 -9.66
CA PRO A 140 17.96 10.58 -11.04
C PRO A 140 19.49 10.52 -11.13
N THR A 141 20.21 10.73 -10.02
CA THR A 141 21.67 10.72 -9.94
C THR A 141 22.12 10.23 -8.56
N GLU A 142 23.33 9.69 -8.47
CA GLU A 142 23.98 9.27 -7.22
C GLU A 142 24.62 10.45 -6.45
N GLN A 143 24.70 11.63 -7.06
CA GLN A 143 25.26 12.81 -6.42
C GLN A 143 24.19 13.60 -5.68
N VAL A 144 24.53 14.15 -4.53
CA VAL A 144 23.67 15.09 -3.81
C VAL A 144 23.74 16.44 -4.51
N LEU A 145 22.70 16.77 -5.23
CA LEU A 145 22.59 18.03 -5.98
C LEU A 145 21.57 18.95 -5.29
N PRO A 146 21.96 20.13 -4.77
CA PRO A 146 21.07 21.04 -4.05
C PRO A 146 19.82 21.47 -4.82
N LYS A 147 19.88 21.45 -6.14
CA LYS A 147 18.76 21.81 -7.04
C LYS A 147 17.81 20.63 -7.34
N VAL A 148 18.16 19.42 -6.93
CA VAL A 148 17.39 18.18 -7.17
C VAL A 148 16.88 17.67 -5.84
N GLN A 149 15.65 18.04 -5.47
CA GLN A 149 15.07 17.80 -4.16
C GLN A 149 15.13 16.31 -3.73
N SER A 150 14.92 15.38 -4.66
CA SER A 150 14.98 13.94 -4.35
C SER A 150 16.35 13.49 -3.82
N THR A 151 17.45 14.10 -4.29
CA THR A 151 18.81 13.78 -3.82
C THR A 151 19.08 14.39 -2.44
N VAL A 152 18.57 15.59 -2.19
CA VAL A 152 18.67 16.26 -0.88
C VAL A 152 17.89 15.46 0.17
N ASP A 153 16.66 15.09 -0.15
CA ASP A 153 15.82 14.28 0.75
C ASP A 153 16.46 12.92 1.05
N ALA A 154 17.05 12.28 0.04
CA ALA A 154 17.73 11.00 0.22
C ALA A 154 18.91 11.11 1.23
N ALA A 155 19.74 12.15 1.10
CA ALA A 155 20.84 12.41 2.02
C ALA A 155 20.34 12.69 3.46
N ILE A 156 19.26 13.48 3.60
CA ILE A 156 18.64 13.75 4.91
C ILE A 156 18.10 12.45 5.52
N LEU A 157 17.36 11.65 4.75
CA LEU A 157 16.72 10.42 5.24
C LEU A 157 17.75 9.35 5.61
N SER A 158 18.83 9.21 4.82
CA SER A 158 19.96 8.33 5.16
C SER A 158 20.58 8.75 6.50
N LYS A 159 20.83 10.04 6.68
CA LYS A 159 21.38 10.56 7.95
C LYS A 159 20.43 10.40 9.14
N MET A 160 19.11 10.54 8.90
CA MET A 160 18.10 10.25 9.92
C MET A 160 18.10 8.76 10.30
N GLY A 161 18.27 7.87 9.33
CA GLY A 161 18.42 6.43 9.56
C GLY A 161 19.63 6.10 10.41
N GLU A 162 20.80 6.64 10.08
CA GLU A 162 22.05 6.45 10.86
C GLU A 162 21.92 6.92 12.31
N ARG A 163 21.17 8.01 12.55
CA ARG A 163 20.92 8.56 13.88
C ARG A 163 19.80 7.88 14.65
N GLY A 164 19.18 6.82 14.08
CA GLY A 164 18.10 6.08 14.71
C GLY A 164 16.74 6.81 14.75
N GLN A 165 16.60 7.89 13.99
CA GLN A 165 15.32 8.63 13.91
C GLN A 165 14.26 7.87 13.10
N ILE A 166 14.71 6.97 12.22
CA ILE A 166 13.84 6.06 11.45
C ILE A 166 14.30 4.62 11.75
N PRO A 167 13.72 3.98 12.76
CA PRO A 167 14.15 2.65 13.19
C PRO A 167 13.60 1.52 12.31
N GLY A 168 14.25 0.36 12.40
CA GLY A 168 13.74 -0.89 11.81
C GLY A 168 14.24 -1.22 10.41
N CYS A 169 14.98 -0.34 9.78
CA CYS A 169 15.60 -0.54 8.47
C CYS A 169 17.00 0.09 8.40
N ILE A 170 17.72 -0.22 7.34
CA ILE A 170 18.93 0.49 6.93
C ILE A 170 18.54 1.36 5.74
N ILE A 171 18.77 2.67 5.83
CA ILE A 171 18.49 3.59 4.73
C ILE A 171 19.82 3.89 4.05
N GLU A 172 19.95 3.46 2.81
CA GLU A 172 21.10 3.74 1.99
C GLU A 172 20.86 5.00 1.16
N GLU A 173 21.96 5.74 0.95
CA GLU A 173 21.93 6.92 0.09
C GLU A 173 21.61 6.49 -1.34
N ILE A 174 21.04 7.37 -2.06
CA ILE A 174 20.67 7.48 -3.46
C ILE A 174 21.01 6.24 -4.29
N GLY A 175 20.00 5.38 -4.51
CA GLY A 175 20.06 4.38 -5.56
C GLY A 175 19.66 5.01 -6.90
N ARG A 176 20.52 4.95 -7.90
CA ARG A 176 20.12 5.25 -9.27
C ARG A 176 19.16 4.16 -9.76
N ALA A 177 18.08 4.51 -10.46
CA ALA A 177 17.12 3.54 -11.01
C ALA A 177 17.72 2.47 -11.93
N SER A 178 19.02 2.61 -12.30
CA SER A 178 19.81 1.66 -13.07
C SER A 178 20.86 0.93 -12.22
N CYS A 179 20.76 0.91 -10.90
CA CYS A 179 21.81 0.38 -10.05
C CYS A 179 22.13 -1.08 -10.33
N ARG A 180 23.35 -1.28 -10.69
CA ARG A 180 24.07 -2.53 -10.50
C ARG A 180 24.09 -2.86 -9.00
N GLU A 181 23.76 -4.09 -8.70
CA GLU A 181 23.83 -4.67 -7.36
C GLU A 181 25.12 -4.27 -6.63
N ARG A 182 24.97 -3.57 -5.51
CA ARG A 182 25.89 -3.66 -4.39
C ARG A 182 25.05 -4.02 -3.19
N VAL A 183 24.91 -5.30 -2.99
CA VAL A 183 24.38 -5.88 -1.76
C VAL A 183 25.55 -6.32 -0.89
#